data_41bc4843407b3303f5411a2b3aa975af
#
_entry.id   41bc4843407b3303f5411a2b3aa975af
#
_cell.length_a   1.000
_cell.length_b   1.000
_cell.length_c   1.000
_cell.angle_alpha   90.00
_cell.angle_beta   90.00
_cell.angle_gamma   90.00
#
_symmetry.space_group_name_H-M   'P 1'
#
loop_
_entity.id
_entity.type
_entity.pdbx_description
1 polymer ?
#
loop_
_entity_poly.entity_id
_entity_poly.type
_entity_poly.pdbx_seq_one_letter_code
_entity_poly.pdbx_strand_id
1 'polypeptide(L)'
;MKFPRWTRFGLAALITTGSTAMIAVARVEDEKPKSDVTTEKSEKADKKAEKKAEETVDVKIGELELKLPKSWKQSDATRPMRLATFEVPAAEGDKEKSEFVVSSFAGGGGGVDANISRWVGQFAPEGREAVVVQGKAGENEYFIANMSGTYMKSAGPAFGGKSTPTPGQRVINVFLNLEGKAVYFLKLTGPDAAVAAQLDAVRASFGGQLESEKEYEF
;
A
#
# COMPACT_ATOMS: atom_id res chain seq x y z
N MET A 1 -27.83 21.30 -3.36
CA MET A 1 -27.11 21.78 -4.56
C MET A 1 -26.94 20.59 -5.48
N LYS A 2 -27.41 20.69 -6.72
CA LYS A 2 -27.43 19.58 -7.68
C LYS A 2 -26.13 19.57 -8.47
N PHE A 3 -25.44 18.43 -8.53
CA PHE A 3 -24.27 18.21 -9.37
C PHE A 3 -24.70 17.86 -10.80
N PRO A 4 -24.01 18.33 -11.87
CA PRO A 4 -24.36 18.02 -13.25
C PRO A 4 -23.82 16.66 -13.69
N ARG A 5 -24.69 15.92 -14.37
CA ARG A 5 -24.40 14.64 -15.04
C ARG A 5 -23.53 14.89 -16.27
N TRP A 6 -22.41 14.21 -16.40
CA TRP A 6 -21.57 14.23 -17.59
C TRP A 6 -22.13 13.26 -18.64
N THR A 7 -22.46 13.83 -19.81
CA THR A 7 -22.95 13.14 -20.99
C THR A 7 -21.80 12.51 -21.76
N ARG A 8 -21.97 11.23 -22.10
CA ARG A 8 -21.10 10.47 -23.01
C ARG A 8 -21.24 11.00 -24.43
N PHE A 9 -20.16 11.40 -25.10
CA PHE A 9 -20.09 11.58 -26.54
C PHE A 9 -19.48 10.33 -27.17
N GLY A 10 -20.31 9.65 -27.98
CA GLY A 10 -19.86 8.63 -28.90
C GLY A 10 -19.26 9.27 -30.15
N LEU A 11 -18.20 8.72 -30.68
CA LEU A 11 -17.64 9.08 -31.96
C LEU A 11 -17.73 7.89 -32.92
N ALA A 12 -18.39 8.14 -34.02
CA ALA A 12 -18.70 7.19 -35.08
C ALA A 12 -17.48 6.92 -35.97
N ALA A 13 -17.45 5.68 -36.47
CA ALA A 13 -16.49 5.19 -37.46
C ALA A 13 -16.70 5.83 -38.85
N LEU A 14 -15.62 6.10 -39.56
CA LEU A 14 -15.63 6.28 -41.01
C LEU A 14 -14.71 5.25 -41.65
N ILE A 15 -15.33 4.42 -42.48
CA ILE A 15 -14.69 3.44 -43.36
C ILE A 15 -14.39 4.14 -44.69
N THR A 16 -13.17 4.06 -45.21
CA THR A 16 -12.89 4.36 -46.63
C THR A 16 -12.14 3.20 -47.25
N THR A 17 -12.77 2.70 -48.32
CA THR A 17 -12.34 1.65 -49.22
C THR A 17 -11.40 2.18 -50.32
N GLY A 18 -10.58 1.28 -50.85
CA GLY A 18 -9.94 1.37 -52.19
C GLY A 18 -8.41 1.30 -52.12
N SER A 19 -7.68 0.53 -52.84
CA SER A 19 -7.83 -0.02 -54.15
C SER A 19 -6.65 -0.98 -54.42
N THR A 20 -6.95 -1.99 -55.19
CA THR A 20 -6.12 -3.06 -55.73
C THR A 20 -4.94 -2.57 -56.58
N ALA A 21 -3.77 -3.16 -56.48
CA ALA A 21 -2.78 -3.28 -57.55
C ALA A 21 -2.03 -4.63 -57.44
N MET A 22 -2.34 -5.49 -58.40
CA MET A 22 -1.61 -6.70 -58.76
C MET A 22 -0.35 -6.32 -59.55
N ILE A 23 0.81 -6.89 -59.27
CA ILE A 23 1.87 -7.17 -60.26
C ILE A 23 2.59 -8.46 -59.89
N ALA A 24 2.92 -9.21 -60.93
CA ALA A 24 3.25 -10.63 -61.04
C ALA A 24 4.70 -11.00 -60.72
N VAL A 25 4.83 -12.22 -60.21
CA VAL A 25 5.75 -13.34 -60.59
C VAL A 25 7.21 -13.05 -60.94
N ALA A 26 8.13 -13.60 -60.12
CA ALA A 26 9.30 -14.32 -60.60
C ALA A 26 9.70 -15.39 -59.58
N ARG A 27 9.69 -16.62 -60.04
CA ARG A 27 10.08 -17.87 -59.38
C ARG A 27 11.57 -18.09 -59.64
N VAL A 28 12.37 -18.28 -58.60
CA VAL A 28 13.68 -18.93 -58.70
C VAL A 28 13.77 -19.94 -57.56
N GLU A 29 13.93 -21.18 -57.93
CA GLU A 29 14.26 -22.32 -57.08
C GLU A 29 15.74 -22.25 -56.67
N ASP A 30 15.95 -22.82 -55.52
CA ASP A 30 17.10 -23.61 -55.08
C ASP A 30 17.93 -23.05 -53.92
N GLU A 31 18.11 -23.91 -53.03
CA GLU A 31 19.17 -24.33 -52.12
C GLU A 31 18.91 -24.08 -50.61
N LYS A 32 18.80 -25.27 -49.98
CA LYS A 32 18.82 -25.44 -48.51
C LYS A 32 20.28 -25.55 -48.05
N PRO A 33 20.66 -24.86 -46.99
CA PRO A 33 21.35 -25.59 -45.94
C PRO A 33 20.69 -25.46 -44.58
N LYS A 34 20.72 -26.57 -43.86
CA LYS A 34 20.38 -26.72 -42.46
C LYS A 34 21.23 -25.83 -41.59
N SER A 35 20.63 -25.08 -40.70
CA SER A 35 21.28 -24.67 -39.47
C SER A 35 20.24 -24.65 -38.36
N ASP A 36 20.53 -25.41 -37.32
CA ASP A 36 19.84 -25.45 -36.04
C ASP A 36 19.65 -24.05 -35.47
N VAL A 37 18.39 -23.62 -35.29
CA VAL A 37 18.07 -22.51 -34.44
C VAL A 37 17.40 -23.09 -33.21
N THR A 38 18.20 -23.25 -32.18
CA THR A 38 17.81 -23.48 -30.82
C THR A 38 16.77 -22.41 -30.41
N THR A 39 15.56 -22.85 -30.19
CA THR A 39 14.51 -22.02 -29.59
C THR A 39 14.89 -21.79 -28.13
N GLU A 40 15.52 -20.67 -27.84
CA GLU A 40 15.65 -20.18 -26.47
C GLU A 40 14.25 -19.75 -25.99
N LYS A 41 13.61 -20.70 -25.33
CA LYS A 41 12.43 -20.47 -24.52
C LYS A 41 12.87 -19.62 -23.33
N SER A 42 12.58 -18.33 -23.41
CA SER A 42 12.73 -17.41 -22.30
C SER A 42 11.79 -17.85 -21.17
N GLU A 43 12.27 -18.72 -20.32
CA GLU A 43 11.70 -18.97 -19.00
C GLU A 43 12.07 -17.78 -18.11
N LYS A 44 11.18 -16.79 -18.09
CA LYS A 44 11.17 -15.78 -17.06
C LYS A 44 10.69 -16.48 -15.79
N ALA A 45 11.62 -17.09 -15.08
CA ALA A 45 11.38 -17.69 -13.78
C ALA A 45 10.94 -16.59 -12.82
N ASP A 46 9.70 -16.66 -12.37
CA ASP A 46 9.21 -16.00 -11.18
C ASP A 46 10.05 -16.45 -9.97
N LYS A 47 11.11 -15.72 -9.69
CA LYS A 47 11.78 -15.78 -8.39
C LYS A 47 10.86 -15.07 -7.38
N LYS A 48 9.81 -15.75 -6.92
CA LYS A 48 9.19 -15.48 -5.64
C LYS A 48 10.28 -15.77 -4.60
N ALA A 49 10.98 -14.71 -4.16
CA ALA A 49 11.92 -14.83 -3.05
C ALA A 49 11.09 -15.29 -1.85
N GLU A 50 11.32 -16.50 -1.38
CA GLU A 50 10.82 -16.96 -0.08
C GLU A 50 11.40 -16.03 0.97
N LYS A 51 10.59 -15.04 1.39
CA LYS A 51 10.92 -14.16 2.50
C LYS A 51 10.93 -15.07 3.73
N LYS A 52 12.14 -15.42 4.21
CA LYS A 52 12.36 -16.19 5.45
C LYS A 52 11.49 -15.53 6.53
N ALA A 53 10.57 -16.29 7.12
CA ALA A 53 9.70 -15.78 8.17
C ALA A 53 10.58 -15.18 9.28
N GLU A 54 10.43 -13.88 9.50
CA GLU A 54 11.16 -13.17 10.56
C GLU A 54 10.61 -13.63 11.91
N GLU A 55 11.51 -13.85 12.90
CA GLU A 55 11.08 -14.17 14.24
C GLU A 55 10.28 -13.02 14.84
N THR A 56 9.17 -13.34 15.50
CA THR A 56 8.29 -12.34 16.12
C THR A 56 8.35 -12.42 17.65
N VAL A 57 7.95 -11.33 18.29
CA VAL A 57 7.74 -11.23 19.75
C VAL A 57 6.30 -10.78 20.01
N ASP A 58 5.70 -11.33 21.06
CA ASP A 58 4.40 -10.91 21.53
C ASP A 58 4.54 -9.62 22.36
N VAL A 59 3.75 -8.59 21.97
CA VAL A 59 3.72 -7.29 22.62
C VAL A 59 2.30 -6.95 23.00
N LYS A 60 2.05 -6.68 24.28
CA LYS A 60 0.74 -6.27 24.79
C LYS A 60 0.69 -4.76 25.02
N ILE A 61 -0.28 -4.09 24.39
CA ILE A 61 -0.49 -2.65 24.48
C ILE A 61 -1.96 -2.39 24.86
N GLY A 62 -2.23 -2.17 26.13
CA GLY A 62 -3.59 -2.15 26.66
C GLY A 62 -4.27 -3.50 26.48
N GLU A 63 -5.35 -3.54 25.71
CA GLU A 63 -6.08 -4.79 25.39
C GLU A 63 -5.68 -5.39 24.04
N LEU A 64 -4.81 -4.70 23.28
CA LEU A 64 -4.29 -5.15 22.00
C LEU A 64 -3.07 -6.03 22.21
N GLU A 65 -3.08 -7.21 21.60
CA GLU A 65 -1.92 -8.12 21.52
C GLU A 65 -1.41 -8.12 20.09
N LEU A 66 -0.12 -7.82 19.93
CA LEU A 66 0.56 -7.75 18.64
C LEU A 66 1.72 -8.76 18.59
N LYS A 67 1.91 -9.36 17.42
CA LYS A 67 3.12 -10.16 17.10
C LYS A 67 4.01 -9.34 16.19
N LEU A 68 4.99 -8.66 16.76
CA LEU A 68 5.87 -7.77 16.01
C LEU A 68 7.18 -8.48 15.64
N PRO A 69 7.77 -8.17 14.46
CA PRO A 69 9.12 -8.63 14.13
C PRO A 69 10.13 -8.24 15.22
N LYS A 70 11.03 -9.15 15.58
CA LYS A 70 12.11 -8.89 16.57
C LYS A 70 13.02 -7.73 16.18
N SER A 71 13.12 -7.43 14.89
CA SER A 71 13.91 -6.31 14.39
C SER A 71 13.32 -4.96 14.76
N TRP A 72 11.98 -4.88 15.00
CA TRP A 72 11.33 -3.64 15.42
C TRP A 72 11.64 -3.35 16.88
N LYS A 73 12.23 -2.18 17.14
CA LYS A 73 12.68 -1.82 18.48
C LYS A 73 11.74 -0.81 19.12
N GLN A 74 11.18 -1.15 20.28
CA GLN A 74 10.34 -0.22 21.01
C GLN A 74 11.18 0.99 21.46
N SER A 75 10.60 2.18 21.26
CA SER A 75 11.19 3.45 21.71
C SER A 75 10.66 3.78 23.10
N ASP A 76 11.57 4.19 23.99
CA ASP A 76 11.23 4.65 25.33
C ASP A 76 10.65 6.08 25.34
N ALA A 77 10.66 6.77 24.18
CA ALA A 77 10.18 8.12 24.04
C ALA A 77 8.65 8.18 24.17
N THR A 78 8.18 8.73 25.29
CA THR A 78 6.76 8.98 25.51
C THR A 78 6.31 10.20 24.70
N ARG A 79 5.27 10.04 23.90
CA ARG A 79 4.64 11.13 23.15
C ARG A 79 3.13 11.15 23.41
N PRO A 80 2.50 12.33 23.49
CA PRO A 80 1.06 12.44 23.64
C PRO A 80 0.29 11.63 22.61
N MET A 81 -0.81 11.00 23.00
CA MET A 81 -1.71 10.21 22.15
C MET A 81 -1.09 8.96 21.50
N ARG A 82 0.11 8.55 21.92
CA ARG A 82 0.75 7.30 21.50
C ARG A 82 0.82 6.33 22.67
N LEU A 83 0.37 5.12 22.48
CA LEU A 83 0.48 4.05 23.47
C LEU A 83 1.84 3.37 23.35
N ALA A 84 2.34 3.21 22.13
CA ALA A 84 3.67 2.68 21.87
C ALA A 84 4.20 3.22 20.54
N THR A 85 5.54 3.25 20.44
CA THR A 85 6.26 3.61 19.21
C THR A 85 7.39 2.61 19.02
N PHE A 86 7.59 2.15 17.78
CA PHE A 86 8.66 1.23 17.40
C PHE A 86 9.44 1.82 16.23
N GLU A 87 10.76 1.73 16.31
CA GLU A 87 11.64 1.95 15.18
C GLU A 87 11.68 0.69 14.33
N VAL A 88 11.36 0.82 13.07
CA VAL A 88 11.45 -0.24 12.06
C VAL A 88 12.74 -0.03 11.27
N PRO A 89 13.60 -1.04 11.13
CA PRO A 89 14.87 -0.91 10.43
C PRO A 89 14.70 -0.36 9.02
N ALA A 90 15.69 0.37 8.56
CA ALA A 90 15.78 0.78 7.17
C ALA A 90 15.85 -0.44 6.24
N ALA A 91 15.35 -0.32 5.03
CA ALA A 91 15.57 -1.34 4.00
C ALA A 91 17.08 -1.40 3.65
N GLU A 92 17.53 -2.52 3.08
CA GLU A 92 18.89 -2.68 2.65
C GLU A 92 19.28 -1.58 1.64
N GLY A 93 20.34 -0.84 1.95
CA GLY A 93 20.78 0.32 1.17
C GLY A 93 20.14 1.66 1.55
N ASP A 94 19.13 1.68 2.40
CA ASP A 94 18.48 2.88 2.91
C ASP A 94 19.09 3.33 4.24
N LYS A 95 19.09 4.64 4.51
CA LYS A 95 19.60 5.20 5.79
C LYS A 95 18.46 5.62 6.71
N GLU A 96 17.27 5.84 6.16
CA GLU A 96 16.12 6.32 6.91
C GLU A 96 15.32 5.15 7.49
N LYS A 97 15.12 5.18 8.80
CA LYS A 97 14.27 4.22 9.52
C LYS A 97 12.82 4.60 9.35
N SER A 98 11.94 3.60 9.43
CA SER A 98 10.51 3.80 9.52
C SER A 98 10.04 3.81 10.98
N GLU A 99 8.89 4.43 11.22
CA GLU A 99 8.27 4.51 12.55
C GLU A 99 6.91 3.80 12.55
N PHE A 100 6.74 2.83 13.46
CA PHE A 100 5.45 2.19 13.71
C PHE A 100 4.87 2.70 15.03
N VAL A 101 3.65 3.21 14.99
CA VAL A 101 2.96 3.84 16.12
C VAL A 101 1.66 3.13 16.39
N VAL A 102 1.39 2.88 17.68
CA VAL A 102 0.11 2.38 18.18
C VAL A 102 -0.57 3.46 18.99
N SER A 103 -1.83 3.71 18.69
CA SER A 103 -2.67 4.70 19.39
C SER A 103 -4.08 4.14 19.62
N SER A 104 -4.77 4.68 20.61
CA SER A 104 -6.20 4.47 20.83
C SER A 104 -6.80 5.76 21.36
N PHE A 105 -8.03 6.05 21.00
CA PHE A 105 -8.72 7.26 21.42
C PHE A 105 -10.05 6.93 22.09
N ALA A 106 -10.32 7.61 23.19
CA ALA A 106 -11.63 7.54 23.84
C ALA A 106 -12.73 7.95 22.84
N GLY A 107 -13.83 7.18 22.79
CA GLY A 107 -14.91 7.40 21.82
C GLY A 107 -14.60 6.89 20.40
N GLY A 108 -13.55 6.08 20.22
CA GLY A 108 -13.24 5.39 18.96
C GLY A 108 -12.62 6.26 17.86
N GLY A 109 -12.28 7.53 18.14
CA GLY A 109 -11.54 8.40 17.21
C GLY A 109 -12.26 8.78 15.91
N GLY A 110 -13.58 8.63 15.85
CA GLY A 110 -14.43 8.90 14.68
C GLY A 110 -14.68 7.68 13.79
N GLY A 111 -15.54 7.84 12.79
CA GLY A 111 -15.88 6.77 11.83
C GLY A 111 -14.74 6.42 10.88
N VAL A 112 -14.85 5.26 10.23
CA VAL A 112 -13.85 4.73 9.28
C VAL A 112 -13.60 5.71 8.14
N ASP A 113 -14.65 6.14 7.42
CA ASP A 113 -14.53 7.04 6.24
C ASP A 113 -13.87 8.37 6.58
N ALA A 114 -14.23 8.95 7.75
CA ALA A 114 -13.64 10.21 8.20
C ALA A 114 -12.14 10.06 8.49
N ASN A 115 -11.72 8.91 9.04
CA ASN A 115 -10.31 8.61 9.28
C ASN A 115 -9.56 8.41 7.97
N ILE A 116 -10.09 7.59 7.06
CA ILE A 116 -9.48 7.31 5.76
C ILE A 116 -9.35 8.61 4.95
N SER A 117 -10.41 9.40 4.83
CA SER A 117 -10.38 10.69 4.12
C SER A 117 -9.32 11.64 4.70
N ARG A 118 -9.21 11.70 6.04
CA ARG A 118 -8.18 12.48 6.72
C ARG A 118 -6.78 11.98 6.41
N TRP A 119 -6.55 10.67 6.36
CA TRP A 119 -5.25 10.07 6.06
C TRP A 119 -4.83 10.31 4.61
N VAL A 120 -5.75 10.13 3.67
CA VAL A 120 -5.53 10.45 2.25
C VAL A 120 -5.19 11.92 2.05
N GLY A 121 -5.88 12.81 2.80
CA GLY A 121 -5.61 14.25 2.79
C GLY A 121 -4.23 14.66 3.35
N GLN A 122 -3.48 13.74 3.97
CA GLN A 122 -2.10 13.98 4.41
C GLN A 122 -1.08 13.87 3.27
N PHE A 123 -1.50 13.49 2.07
CA PHE A 123 -0.65 13.44 0.89
C PHE A 123 -1.04 14.52 -0.11
N ALA A 124 -0.06 15.10 -0.79
CA ALA A 124 -0.31 16.00 -1.92
C ALA A 124 -1.11 15.24 -2.99
N PRO A 125 -2.02 15.92 -3.74
CA PRO A 125 -2.83 15.25 -4.77
C PRO A 125 -2.00 14.63 -5.90
N GLU A 126 -0.91 15.29 -6.28
CA GLU A 126 -0.06 14.89 -7.40
C GLU A 126 0.77 13.66 -7.05
N GLY A 127 0.62 12.60 -7.86
CA GLY A 127 1.36 11.35 -7.71
C GLY A 127 1.00 10.55 -6.46
N ARG A 128 -0.13 10.88 -5.81
CA ARG A 128 -0.66 10.11 -4.70
C ARG A 128 -1.30 8.82 -5.18
N GLU A 129 -0.91 7.72 -4.57
CA GLU A 129 -1.60 6.45 -4.66
C GLU A 129 -2.24 6.13 -3.31
N ALA A 130 -3.45 5.58 -3.33
CA ALA A 130 -4.16 5.16 -2.14
C ALA A 130 -4.97 3.89 -2.44
N VAL A 131 -4.69 2.83 -1.70
CA VAL A 131 -5.45 1.58 -1.74
C VAL A 131 -5.98 1.34 -0.34
N VAL A 132 -7.29 1.12 -0.23
CA VAL A 132 -7.93 0.82 1.04
C VAL A 132 -8.58 -0.54 0.95
N VAL A 133 -8.36 -1.37 1.97
CA VAL A 133 -9.00 -2.67 2.10
C VAL A 133 -9.67 -2.80 3.45
N GLN A 134 -10.78 -3.54 3.48
CA GLN A 134 -11.46 -3.99 4.67
C GLN A 134 -11.24 -5.49 4.83
N GLY A 135 -10.97 -5.96 6.04
CA GLY A 135 -10.73 -7.37 6.32
C GLY A 135 -11.12 -7.78 7.73
N LYS A 136 -10.81 -9.03 8.08
CA LYS A 136 -11.08 -9.63 9.38
C LYS A 136 -9.78 -10.12 10.05
N ALA A 137 -9.72 -9.96 11.36
CA ALA A 137 -8.71 -10.54 12.26
C ALA A 137 -9.44 -11.32 13.36
N GLY A 138 -9.77 -12.59 13.08
CA GLY A 138 -10.74 -13.34 13.87
C GLY A 138 -12.14 -12.69 13.81
N GLU A 139 -12.69 -12.31 14.96
CA GLU A 139 -13.99 -11.61 15.05
C GLU A 139 -13.85 -10.09 14.83
N ASN A 140 -12.64 -9.55 14.94
CA ASN A 140 -12.39 -8.13 14.80
C ASN A 140 -12.37 -7.70 13.33
N GLU A 141 -12.91 -6.51 13.08
CA GLU A 141 -12.86 -5.87 11.77
C GLU A 141 -11.70 -4.89 11.70
N TYR A 142 -11.05 -4.83 10.54
CA TYR A 142 -10.01 -3.85 10.28
C TYR A 142 -10.12 -3.21 8.89
N PHE A 143 -9.53 -2.02 8.78
CA PHE A 143 -9.32 -1.31 7.51
C PHE A 143 -7.85 -0.95 7.41
N ILE A 144 -7.22 -1.26 6.28
CA ILE A 144 -5.85 -0.85 5.98
C ILE A 144 -5.91 0.18 4.85
N ALA A 145 -5.42 1.39 5.12
CA ALA A 145 -5.16 2.40 4.10
C ALA A 145 -3.66 2.46 3.82
N ASN A 146 -3.26 1.98 2.64
CA ASN A 146 -1.89 1.96 2.14
C ASN A 146 -1.72 3.07 1.12
N MET A 147 -0.93 4.09 1.45
CA MET A 147 -0.81 5.32 0.66
C MET A 147 0.64 5.66 0.39
N SER A 148 0.95 6.09 -0.84
CA SER A 148 2.28 6.57 -1.23
C SER A 148 2.22 7.90 -1.98
N GLY A 149 3.36 8.60 -2.04
CA GLY A 149 3.49 9.89 -2.70
C GLY A 149 4.28 10.93 -1.92
N THR A 150 3.89 12.20 -2.06
CA THR A 150 4.44 13.31 -1.27
C THR A 150 3.64 13.49 0.01
N TYR A 151 4.21 13.02 1.12
CA TYR A 151 3.59 13.13 2.44
C TYR A 151 3.78 14.53 3.03
N MET A 152 2.69 15.15 3.48
CA MET A 152 2.69 16.48 4.10
C MET A 152 2.98 16.33 5.60
N LYS A 153 4.27 16.21 5.94
CA LYS A 153 4.71 15.99 7.33
C LYS A 153 4.42 17.24 8.16
N SER A 154 3.54 17.14 9.13
CA SER A 154 3.23 18.24 10.04
C SER A 154 4.37 18.44 11.04
N ALA A 155 4.91 19.64 11.12
CA ALA A 155 5.87 20.06 12.13
C ALA A 155 5.15 20.91 13.18
N GLY A 156 4.68 20.27 14.27
CA GLY A 156 4.05 21.00 15.38
C GLY A 156 2.73 20.39 15.85
N PRO A 157 2.00 21.11 16.76
CA PRO A 157 0.72 20.64 17.27
C PRO A 157 -0.29 20.42 16.15
N ALA A 158 -1.20 19.47 16.34
CA ALA A 158 -2.12 18.95 15.33
C ALA A 158 -3.00 19.99 14.60
N PHE A 159 -3.05 21.21 15.09
CA PHE A 159 -3.83 22.31 14.53
C PHE A 159 -2.91 23.55 14.34
N GLY A 160 -2.51 23.81 13.11
CA GLY A 160 -1.84 25.05 12.71
C GLY A 160 -0.31 24.99 12.50
N GLY A 161 0.31 23.81 12.55
CA GLY A 161 1.71 23.64 12.20
C GLY A 161 1.95 23.73 10.68
N LYS A 162 3.11 24.27 10.27
CA LYS A 162 3.54 24.23 8.87
C LYS A 162 3.75 22.77 8.45
N SER A 163 3.14 22.37 7.33
CA SER A 163 3.40 21.05 6.73
C SER A 163 4.61 21.16 5.82
N THR A 164 5.51 20.20 5.91
CA THR A 164 6.67 20.08 5.02
C THR A 164 6.42 18.94 4.03
N PRO A 165 6.39 19.23 2.71
CA PRO A 165 6.30 18.18 1.70
C PRO A 165 7.51 17.26 1.78
N THR A 166 7.27 15.97 1.88
CA THR A 166 8.29 14.91 1.91
C THR A 166 7.96 13.89 0.82
N PRO A 167 8.59 13.98 -0.35
CA PRO A 167 8.32 13.06 -1.45
C PRO A 167 8.87 11.65 -1.16
N GLY A 168 8.39 10.64 -1.87
CA GLY A 168 8.87 9.26 -1.78
C GLY A 168 8.54 8.58 -0.44
N GLN A 169 7.45 9.00 0.20
CA GLN A 169 7.00 8.43 1.46
C GLN A 169 5.83 7.48 1.24
N ARG A 170 5.73 6.50 2.11
CA ARG A 170 4.55 5.63 2.26
C ARG A 170 4.06 5.66 3.69
N VAL A 171 2.75 5.56 3.83
CA VAL A 171 2.08 5.39 5.13
C VAL A 171 1.09 4.24 5.01
N ILE A 172 1.20 3.30 5.93
CA ILE A 172 0.18 2.27 6.16
C ILE A 172 -0.54 2.65 7.45
N ASN A 173 -1.82 2.98 7.35
CA ASN A 173 -2.68 3.18 8.51
C ASN A 173 -3.64 2.00 8.65
N VAL A 174 -3.82 1.53 9.87
CA VAL A 174 -4.81 0.51 10.21
C VAL A 174 -5.80 1.10 11.19
N PHE A 175 -7.08 0.96 10.88
CA PHE A 175 -8.19 1.10 11.81
C PHE A 175 -8.57 -0.31 12.25
N LEU A 176 -8.34 -0.66 13.50
CA LEU A 176 -8.62 -1.97 14.07
C LEU A 176 -9.67 -1.83 15.15
N ASN A 177 -10.85 -2.38 14.89
CA ASN A 177 -11.95 -2.39 15.86
C ASN A 177 -11.94 -3.68 16.67
N LEU A 178 -11.50 -3.64 17.90
CA LEU A 178 -11.62 -4.76 18.83
C LEU A 178 -13.05 -4.79 19.36
N GLU A 179 -13.82 -5.78 18.92
CA GLU A 179 -15.24 -5.89 19.23
C GLU A 179 -15.51 -5.86 20.75
N GLY A 180 -16.44 -4.98 21.17
CA GLY A 180 -16.79 -4.80 22.56
C GLY A 180 -15.72 -4.15 23.45
N LYS A 181 -14.60 -3.68 22.90
CA LYS A 181 -13.47 -3.14 23.67
C LYS A 181 -13.08 -1.73 23.21
N ALA A 182 -12.22 -1.62 22.20
CA ALA A 182 -11.66 -0.34 21.79
C ALA A 182 -11.29 -0.35 20.31
N VAL A 183 -11.16 0.86 19.75
CA VAL A 183 -10.56 1.06 18.42
C VAL A 183 -9.09 1.42 18.61
N TYR A 184 -8.25 0.68 17.91
CA TYR A 184 -6.82 0.94 17.82
C TYR A 184 -6.44 1.44 16.43
N PHE A 185 -5.47 2.34 16.41
CA PHE A 185 -4.88 2.90 15.21
C PHE A 185 -3.42 2.48 15.15
N LEU A 186 -3.06 1.74 14.11
CA LEU A 186 -1.67 1.37 13.85
C LEU A 186 -1.19 2.19 12.65
N LYS A 187 -0.02 2.79 12.75
CA LYS A 187 0.53 3.61 11.68
C LYS A 187 2.00 3.31 11.46
N LEU A 188 2.35 2.85 10.26
CA LEU A 188 3.73 2.73 9.81
C LEU A 188 4.01 3.83 8.80
N THR A 189 5.09 4.60 9.01
CA THR A 189 5.48 5.73 8.16
C THR A 189 6.97 5.69 7.87
N GLY A 190 7.39 5.95 6.64
CA GLY A 190 8.80 6.01 6.24
C GLY A 190 8.97 6.04 4.72
N PRO A 191 10.20 5.77 4.24
CA PRO A 191 10.49 5.67 2.82
C PRO A 191 9.61 4.65 2.11
N ASP A 192 9.19 4.95 0.89
CA ASP A 192 8.18 4.18 0.14
C ASP A 192 8.53 2.68 0.09
N ALA A 193 9.69 2.32 -0.43
CA ALA A 193 10.09 0.93 -0.59
C ALA A 193 10.22 0.19 0.76
N ALA A 194 10.78 0.86 1.79
CA ALA A 194 10.95 0.28 3.11
C ALA A 194 9.60 -0.06 3.76
N VAL A 195 8.63 0.87 3.70
CA VAL A 195 7.28 0.67 4.25
C VAL A 195 6.48 -0.33 3.43
N ALA A 196 6.57 -0.29 2.09
CA ALA A 196 5.91 -1.25 1.21
C ALA A 196 6.28 -2.70 1.54
N ALA A 197 7.57 -2.95 1.83
CA ALA A 197 8.07 -4.27 2.21
C ALA A 197 7.52 -4.80 3.55
N GLN A 198 6.92 -3.94 4.38
CA GLN A 198 6.40 -4.29 5.70
C GLN A 198 4.88 -4.50 5.74
N LEU A 199 4.16 -4.35 4.63
CA LEU A 199 2.69 -4.45 4.61
C LEU A 199 2.19 -5.79 5.19
N ASP A 200 2.82 -6.90 4.81
CA ASP A 200 2.47 -8.22 5.30
C ASP A 200 2.80 -8.39 6.80
N ALA A 201 3.92 -7.82 7.25
CA ALA A 201 4.29 -7.83 8.66
C ALA A 201 3.30 -7.00 9.50
N VAL A 202 2.87 -5.84 9.01
CA VAL A 202 1.81 -5.04 9.66
C VAL A 202 0.52 -5.84 9.75
N ARG A 203 0.06 -6.46 8.65
CA ARG A 203 -1.16 -7.27 8.62
C ARG A 203 -1.07 -8.44 9.59
N ALA A 204 0.02 -9.20 9.55
CA ALA A 204 0.25 -10.34 10.41
C ALA A 204 0.33 -9.95 11.89
N SER A 205 0.80 -8.74 12.22
CA SER A 205 1.04 -8.30 13.59
C SER A 205 -0.22 -8.34 14.46
N PHE A 206 -1.39 -8.08 13.90
CA PHE A 206 -2.68 -8.12 14.60
C PHE A 206 -3.57 -9.29 14.17
N GLY A 207 -3.03 -10.26 13.42
CA GLY A 207 -3.76 -11.45 12.95
C GLY A 207 -4.71 -11.18 11.78
N GLY A 208 -4.45 -10.16 10.97
CA GLY A 208 -5.23 -9.86 9.77
C GLY A 208 -5.13 -10.98 8.73
N GLN A 209 -6.26 -11.32 8.11
CA GLN A 209 -6.40 -12.41 7.15
C GLN A 209 -6.52 -11.86 5.74
N LEU A 210 -5.45 -12.00 4.95
CA LEU A 210 -5.37 -11.49 3.57
C LEU A 210 -6.53 -11.98 2.70
N GLU A 211 -6.93 -13.24 2.85
CA GLU A 211 -8.03 -13.87 2.10
C GLU A 211 -9.41 -13.28 2.43
N SER A 212 -9.53 -12.55 3.54
CA SER A 212 -10.75 -11.84 3.92
C SER A 212 -10.81 -10.42 3.36
N GLU A 213 -9.70 -9.91 2.82
CA GLU A 213 -9.61 -8.52 2.36
C GLU A 213 -10.45 -8.28 1.11
N LYS A 214 -11.14 -7.17 1.09
CA LYS A 214 -11.88 -6.62 -0.05
C LYS A 214 -11.51 -5.15 -0.19
N GLU A 215 -11.47 -4.67 -1.43
CA GLU A 215 -11.34 -3.25 -1.68
C GLU A 215 -12.47 -2.47 -1.02
N TYR A 216 -12.12 -1.35 -0.40
CA TYR A 216 -13.06 -0.50 0.32
C TYR A 216 -13.13 0.87 -0.35
N GLU A 217 -14.32 1.27 -0.77
CA GLU A 217 -14.63 2.58 -1.32
C GLU A 217 -15.09 3.52 -0.18
N PHE A 218 -14.53 4.74 -0.10
CA PHE A 218 -14.74 5.71 0.99
C PHE A 218 -15.02 7.13 0.48
#